data_3e30e997745e252c2a203fb7936ee0bb
#
_entry.id   3e30e997745e252c2a203fb7936ee0bb
#
_cell.length_a   1.000
_cell.length_b   1.000
_cell.length_c   1.000
_cell.angle_alpha   90.00
_cell.angle_beta   90.00
_cell.angle_gamma   90.00
#
_symmetry.space_group_name_H-M   'P 1'
#
loop_
_entity.id
_entity.type
_entity.pdbx_description
1 polymer ?
#
loop_
_entity_poly.entity_id
_entity_poly.type
_entity_poly.pdbx_seq_one_letter_code
_entity_poly.pdbx_strand_id
1 'polypeptide(L)'
;MTRLKKSKKEIISYKMSRVRAKGSEIETIMGSALWVSDLRGYRKNQKGVLGTPDFCWKRQKIAVFCDSSFWHGFNWSEEKKKIKVRKDFWYKKIEDNMRRDKVITLRLKQDGWKVFRFWDFEIKKDVSSCVAKITRVLS
;
A
#
# COMPACT_ATOMS: atom_id res chain seq x y z
N MET A 1 24.26 -7.77 26.03
CA MET A 1 23.10 -8.15 26.45
C MET A 1 22.72 -9.31 25.84
N THR A 2 22.20 -9.96 26.44
CA THR A 2 21.73 -10.97 25.85
C THR A 2 20.45 -10.68 25.40
N ARG A 3 20.35 -10.64 24.21
CA ARG A 3 19.12 -10.60 23.67
C ARG A 3 18.56 -11.92 23.83
N LEU A 4 17.66 -11.99 24.67
CA LEU A 4 17.01 -13.23 24.90
C LEU A 4 16.25 -13.67 23.69
N LYS A 5 16.02 -14.93 23.58
CA LYS A 5 15.23 -15.48 22.50
C LYS A 5 13.82 -14.98 22.63
N LYS A 6 13.35 -14.31 21.61
CA LYS A 6 11.96 -13.90 21.57
C LYS A 6 11.11 -15.08 21.16
N SER A 7 9.89 -15.13 21.65
CA SER A 7 8.97 -16.17 21.21
C SER A 7 8.68 -15.95 19.73
N LYS A 8 8.23 -16.98 19.05
CA LYS A 8 7.88 -16.85 17.64
C LYS A 8 6.78 -15.81 17.44
N LYS A 9 5.86 -15.73 18.39
CA LYS A 9 4.79 -14.74 18.37
C LYS A 9 5.34 -13.31 18.43
N GLU A 10 6.29 -13.07 19.31
CA GLU A 10 6.92 -11.77 19.45
C GLU A 10 7.70 -11.38 18.20
N ILE A 11 8.37 -12.34 17.59
CA ILE A 11 9.12 -12.10 16.36
C ILE A 11 8.18 -11.67 15.24
N ILE A 12 7.04 -12.33 15.10
CA ILE A 12 6.06 -11.97 14.08
C ILE A 12 5.49 -10.59 14.35
N SER A 13 5.15 -10.27 15.58
CA SER A 13 4.64 -8.95 15.94
C SER A 13 5.64 -7.85 15.60
N TYR A 14 6.92 -8.09 15.87
CA TYR A 14 7.97 -7.13 15.56
C TYR A 14 8.06 -6.90 14.04
N LYS A 15 8.00 -7.98 13.26
CA LYS A 15 8.03 -7.86 11.80
C LYS A 15 6.84 -7.07 11.27
N MET A 16 5.66 -7.27 11.82
CA MET A 16 4.47 -6.55 11.41
C MET A 16 4.59 -5.06 11.70
N SER A 17 5.12 -4.74 12.86
CA SER A 17 5.35 -3.35 13.24
C SER A 17 6.30 -2.67 12.25
N ARG A 18 7.36 -3.35 11.85
CA ARG A 18 8.32 -2.80 10.89
C ARG A 18 7.71 -2.63 9.50
N VAL A 19 6.84 -3.54 9.10
CA VAL A 19 6.16 -3.42 7.82
C VAL A 19 5.29 -2.18 7.79
N ARG A 20 4.60 -1.86 8.89
CA ARG A 20 3.80 -0.64 8.99
C ARG A 20 4.66 0.61 8.87
N ALA A 21 5.80 0.61 9.53
CA ALA A 21 6.72 1.75 9.45
C ALA A 21 7.21 1.95 8.02
N LYS A 22 7.49 0.85 7.32
CA LYS A 22 7.89 0.93 5.92
C LYS A 22 6.78 1.47 5.04
N GLY A 23 5.52 1.13 5.34
CA GLY A 23 4.37 1.66 4.64
C GLY A 23 4.31 3.16 4.74
N SER A 24 4.51 3.69 5.96
CA SER A 24 4.56 5.12 6.20
C SER A 24 5.70 5.77 5.41
N GLU A 25 6.82 5.08 5.32
CA GLU A 25 7.98 5.55 4.56
C GLU A 25 7.67 5.69 3.09
N ILE A 26 6.97 4.71 2.48
CA ILE A 26 6.65 4.79 1.06
C ILE A 26 5.65 5.91 0.76
N GLU A 27 4.74 6.19 1.68
CA GLU A 27 3.83 7.32 1.53
C GLU A 27 4.61 8.64 1.53
N THR A 28 5.62 8.75 2.37
CA THR A 28 6.47 9.93 2.43
C THR A 28 7.26 10.09 1.13
N ILE A 29 7.82 9.00 0.62
CA ILE A 29 8.56 9.01 -0.65
C ILE A 29 7.65 9.47 -1.79
N MET A 30 6.47 8.90 -1.88
CA MET A 30 5.51 9.25 -2.93
C MET A 30 5.09 10.71 -2.82
N GLY A 31 4.75 11.15 -1.62
CA GLY A 31 4.32 12.53 -1.40
C GLY A 31 5.40 13.53 -1.79
N SER A 32 6.65 13.26 -1.44
CA SER A 32 7.76 14.13 -1.81
C SER A 32 7.94 14.19 -3.32
N ALA A 33 7.83 13.06 -3.98
CA ALA A 33 7.98 12.98 -5.44
C ALA A 33 6.86 13.74 -6.15
N LEU A 34 5.64 13.63 -5.66
CA LEU A 34 4.51 14.38 -6.21
C LEU A 34 4.73 15.87 -6.07
N TRP A 35 5.20 16.31 -4.91
CA TRP A 35 5.45 17.71 -4.65
C TRP A 35 6.55 18.27 -5.54
N VAL A 36 7.66 17.54 -5.67
CA VAL A 36 8.79 17.95 -6.52
C VAL A 36 8.36 18.03 -7.99
N SER A 37 7.46 17.13 -8.41
CA SER A 37 6.96 17.14 -9.79
C SER A 37 5.84 18.15 -10.03
N ASP A 38 5.54 18.95 -9.02
CA ASP A 38 4.52 19.98 -9.09
C ASP A 38 3.11 19.44 -9.35
N LEU A 39 2.85 18.21 -8.92
CA LEU A 39 1.51 17.65 -9.01
C LEU A 39 0.76 17.98 -7.72
N ARG A 40 0.16 19.14 -7.71
CA ARG A 40 -0.55 19.68 -6.55
C ARG A 40 -2.04 19.38 -6.63
N GLY A 41 -2.77 19.75 -5.59
CA GLY A 41 -4.22 19.61 -5.58
C GLY A 41 -4.70 18.28 -5.08
N TYR A 42 -3.80 17.40 -4.68
CA TYR A 42 -4.21 16.11 -4.12
C TYR A 42 -4.57 16.24 -2.64
N ARG A 43 -5.38 15.29 -2.19
CA ARG A 43 -5.72 15.12 -0.78
C ARG A 43 -5.08 13.83 -0.29
N LYS A 44 -4.61 13.83 0.95
CA LYS A 44 -3.97 12.66 1.54
C LYS A 44 -4.94 11.94 2.46
N ASN A 45 -4.93 10.61 2.40
CA ASN A 45 -5.71 9.77 3.31
C ASN A 45 -7.17 10.22 3.42
N GLN A 46 -7.80 10.42 2.26
CA GLN A 46 -9.14 10.99 2.18
C GLN A 46 -10.21 9.97 2.55
N LYS A 47 -10.75 10.07 3.75
CA LYS A 47 -11.74 9.14 4.27
C LYS A 47 -13.06 9.15 3.51
N GLY A 48 -13.39 10.25 2.88
CA GLY A 48 -14.63 10.36 2.11
C GLY A 48 -14.63 9.61 0.79
N VAL A 49 -13.49 9.06 0.39
CA VAL A 49 -13.38 8.27 -0.83
C VAL A 49 -13.22 6.80 -0.45
N LEU A 50 -13.93 5.93 -1.15
CA LEU A 50 -13.89 4.50 -0.87
C LEU A 50 -12.46 3.98 -0.81
N GLY A 51 -12.12 3.23 0.22
CA GLY A 51 -10.79 2.66 0.42
C GLY A 51 -9.77 3.61 1.01
N THR A 52 -10.13 4.86 1.24
CA THR A 52 -9.26 5.86 1.83
C THR A 52 -7.91 5.90 1.12
N PRO A 53 -7.87 6.32 -0.15
CA PRO A 53 -6.62 6.36 -0.92
C PRO A 53 -5.56 7.18 -0.21
N ASP A 54 -4.31 6.78 -0.37
CA ASP A 54 -3.20 7.53 0.22
C ASP A 54 -3.09 8.93 -0.37
N PHE A 55 -3.36 9.04 -1.68
CA PHE A 55 -3.43 10.33 -2.37
C PHE A 55 -4.59 10.28 -3.35
N CYS A 56 -5.32 11.38 -3.48
CA CYS A 56 -6.37 11.42 -4.50
C CYS A 56 -6.59 12.83 -5.02
N TRP A 57 -7.00 12.89 -6.29
CA TRP A 57 -7.46 14.12 -6.93
C TRP A 57 -8.94 13.92 -7.16
N LYS A 58 -9.75 14.42 -6.25
CA LYS A 58 -11.20 14.18 -6.28
C LYS A 58 -11.85 14.72 -7.54
N ARG A 59 -11.42 15.89 -7.97
CA ARG A 59 -11.99 16.52 -9.15
C ARG A 59 -11.78 15.69 -10.40
N GLN A 60 -10.58 15.16 -10.56
CA GLN A 60 -10.22 14.32 -11.69
C GLN A 60 -10.59 12.86 -11.51
N LYS A 61 -11.00 12.49 -10.30
CA LYS A 61 -11.32 11.11 -9.92
C LYS A 61 -10.12 10.19 -10.13
N ILE A 62 -9.01 10.55 -9.50
CA ILE A 62 -7.79 9.75 -9.51
C ILE A 62 -7.47 9.33 -8.09
N ALA A 63 -7.28 8.04 -7.86
CA ALA A 63 -6.93 7.50 -6.56
C ALA A 63 -5.62 6.76 -6.64
N VAL A 64 -4.73 7.02 -5.69
CA VAL A 64 -3.41 6.37 -5.62
C VAL A 64 -3.27 5.67 -4.29
N PHE A 65 -2.96 4.39 -4.36
CA PHE A 65 -2.72 3.57 -3.18
C PHE A 65 -1.26 3.13 -3.17
N CYS A 66 -0.62 3.29 -2.02
CA CYS A 66 0.74 2.84 -1.80
C CYS A 66 0.66 1.55 -0.98
N ASP A 67 0.86 0.42 -1.64
CA ASP A 67 0.59 -0.89 -1.04
C ASP A 67 1.85 -1.55 -0.49
N SER A 68 1.81 -1.92 0.78
CA SER A 68 2.85 -2.75 1.37
C SER A 68 2.72 -4.16 0.78
N SER A 69 3.82 -4.69 0.25
CA SER A 69 3.81 -6.02 -0.34
C SER A 69 3.37 -7.10 0.65
N PHE A 70 3.72 -6.93 1.92
CA PHE A 70 3.31 -7.89 2.94
C PHE A 70 1.80 -7.84 3.21
N TRP A 71 1.28 -6.65 3.52
CA TRP A 71 -0.12 -6.52 3.93
C TRP A 71 -1.11 -6.74 2.81
N HIS A 72 -0.70 -6.50 1.56
CA HIS A 72 -1.59 -6.62 0.42
C HIS A 72 -1.35 -7.87 -0.41
N GLY A 73 -0.52 -8.78 0.11
CA GLY A 73 -0.39 -10.11 -0.45
C GLY A 73 0.36 -10.24 -1.77
N PHE A 74 1.39 -9.43 -1.97
CA PHE A 74 2.20 -9.57 -3.16
C PHE A 74 2.84 -10.96 -3.18
N ASN A 75 2.72 -11.68 -4.30
CA ASN A 75 3.27 -13.02 -4.47
C ASN A 75 2.80 -13.97 -3.35
N TRP A 76 1.55 -13.86 -3.00
CA TRP A 76 0.99 -14.50 -1.81
C TRP A 76 1.17 -16.02 -1.79
N SER A 77 1.00 -16.66 -2.94
CA SER A 77 1.12 -18.12 -3.01
C SER A 77 2.49 -18.62 -2.51
N GLU A 78 3.53 -17.82 -2.69
CA GLU A 78 4.88 -18.16 -2.21
C GLU A 78 5.13 -17.58 -0.81
N GLU A 79 4.75 -16.33 -0.61
CA GLU A 79 5.04 -15.65 0.65
C GLU A 79 4.32 -16.26 1.84
N LYS A 80 3.13 -16.82 1.64
CA LYS A 80 2.39 -17.41 2.76
C LYS A 80 3.12 -18.62 3.33
N LYS A 81 3.92 -19.30 2.53
CA LYS A 81 4.70 -20.45 2.98
C LYS A 81 5.73 -20.08 4.04
N LYS A 82 6.12 -18.83 4.10
CA LYS A 82 7.11 -18.33 5.06
C LYS A 82 6.52 -18.08 6.44
N ILE A 83 5.20 -18.01 6.54
CA ILE A 83 4.54 -17.79 7.83
C ILE A 83 4.46 -19.13 8.54
N LYS A 84 5.11 -19.23 9.70
CA LYS A 84 5.19 -20.48 10.45
C LYS A 84 4.37 -20.52 11.73
N VAL A 85 3.98 -19.34 12.22
CA VAL A 85 3.26 -19.24 13.49
C VAL A 85 1.96 -18.48 13.28
N ARG A 86 0.88 -18.97 13.91
CA ARG A 86 -0.45 -18.38 13.79
C ARG A 86 -0.87 -18.24 12.32
N LYS A 87 -0.65 -19.29 11.55
CA LYS A 87 -0.94 -19.28 10.12
C LYS A 87 -2.38 -18.87 9.83
N ASP A 88 -3.35 -19.48 10.52
CA ASP A 88 -4.77 -19.23 10.26
C ASP A 88 -5.10 -17.76 10.45
N PHE A 89 -4.57 -17.15 11.49
CA PHE A 89 -4.80 -15.73 11.77
C PHE A 89 -4.26 -14.84 10.67
N TRP A 90 -2.98 -15.05 10.30
CA TRP A 90 -2.33 -14.20 9.31
C TRP A 90 -2.84 -14.45 7.90
N TYR A 91 -3.12 -15.71 7.57
CA TYR A 91 -3.68 -16.05 6.26
C TYR A 91 -5.01 -15.33 6.07
N LYS A 92 -5.89 -15.43 7.07
CA LYS A 92 -7.18 -14.79 6.99
C LYS A 92 -7.04 -13.27 6.86
N LYS A 93 -6.18 -12.68 7.66
CA LYS A 93 -6.00 -11.23 7.65
C LYS A 93 -5.51 -10.71 6.30
N ILE A 94 -4.48 -11.34 5.77
CA ILE A 94 -3.92 -10.90 4.50
C ILE A 94 -4.86 -11.19 3.34
N GLU A 95 -5.49 -12.36 3.33
CA GLU A 95 -6.43 -12.72 2.28
C GLU A 95 -7.68 -11.84 2.31
N ASP A 96 -8.14 -11.45 3.49
CA ASP A 96 -9.24 -10.50 3.61
C ASP A 96 -8.83 -9.14 3.02
N ASN A 97 -7.62 -8.70 3.29
CA ASN A 97 -7.10 -7.45 2.71
C ASN A 97 -7.05 -7.53 1.19
N MET A 98 -6.57 -8.66 0.65
CA MET A 98 -6.51 -8.86 -0.79
C MET A 98 -7.88 -8.78 -1.44
N ARG A 99 -8.86 -9.44 -0.84
CA ARG A 99 -10.23 -9.40 -1.34
C ARG A 99 -10.80 -7.99 -1.28
N ARG A 100 -10.58 -7.30 -0.17
CA ARG A 100 -11.06 -5.94 0.00
C ARG A 100 -10.44 -5.01 -1.05
N ASP A 101 -9.14 -5.15 -1.30
CA ASP A 101 -8.46 -4.33 -2.29
C ASP A 101 -9.08 -4.51 -3.67
N LYS A 102 -9.38 -5.74 -4.05
CA LYS A 102 -10.01 -6.02 -5.34
C LYS A 102 -11.39 -5.39 -5.45
N VAL A 103 -12.19 -5.53 -4.40
CA VAL A 103 -13.53 -4.96 -4.39
C VAL A 103 -13.47 -3.44 -4.47
N ILE A 104 -12.60 -2.82 -3.69
CA ILE A 104 -12.46 -1.37 -3.67
C ILE A 104 -11.99 -0.86 -5.04
N THR A 105 -11.00 -1.51 -5.61
CA THR A 105 -10.47 -1.10 -6.92
C THR A 105 -11.54 -1.20 -7.99
N LEU A 106 -12.26 -2.31 -8.01
CA LEU A 106 -13.32 -2.52 -8.99
C LEU A 106 -14.43 -1.49 -8.83
N ARG A 107 -14.83 -1.24 -7.58
CA ARG A 107 -15.90 -0.29 -7.29
C ARG A 107 -15.54 1.12 -7.71
N LEU A 108 -14.31 1.54 -7.39
CA LEU A 108 -13.83 2.85 -7.80
C LEU A 108 -13.81 2.98 -9.32
N LYS A 109 -13.33 1.95 -10.01
CA LYS A 109 -13.31 1.97 -11.47
C LYS A 109 -14.72 2.05 -12.06
N GLN A 110 -15.67 1.34 -11.48
CA GLN A 110 -17.06 1.40 -11.91
C GLN A 110 -17.64 2.80 -11.74
N ASP A 111 -17.17 3.52 -10.72
CA ASP A 111 -17.62 4.88 -10.45
C ASP A 111 -16.85 5.93 -11.26
N GLY A 112 -16.04 5.50 -12.20
CA GLY A 112 -15.32 6.41 -13.09
C GLY A 112 -13.95 6.85 -12.61
N TRP A 113 -13.45 6.25 -11.54
CA TRP A 113 -12.13 6.60 -11.02
C TRP A 113 -11.02 5.89 -11.77
N LYS A 114 -9.89 6.56 -11.89
CA LYS A 114 -8.65 5.92 -12.31
C LYS A 114 -7.91 5.56 -11.06
N VAL A 115 -7.55 4.28 -10.94
CA VAL A 115 -6.95 3.75 -9.72
C VAL A 115 -5.53 3.29 -10.01
N PHE A 116 -4.59 3.84 -9.24
CA PHE A 116 -3.20 3.43 -9.29
C PHE A 116 -2.86 2.72 -7.99
N ARG A 117 -2.28 1.54 -8.09
CA ARG A 117 -1.75 0.84 -6.93
C ARG A 117 -0.28 0.54 -7.20
N PHE A 118 0.57 1.04 -6.34
CA PHE A 118 2.01 0.84 -6.47
C PHE A 118 2.51 0.07 -5.25
N TRP A 119 3.29 -0.95 -5.50
CA TRP A 119 3.90 -1.72 -4.44
C TRP A 119 5.04 -0.93 -3.79
N ASP A 120 5.32 -1.24 -2.52
CA ASP A 120 6.39 -0.60 -1.77
C ASP A 120 7.73 -0.68 -2.52
N PHE A 121 8.05 -1.84 -3.09
CA PHE A 121 9.33 -2.00 -3.80
C PHE A 121 9.37 -1.18 -5.09
N GLU A 122 8.24 -0.97 -5.75
CA GLU A 122 8.19 -0.11 -6.93
C GLU A 122 8.47 1.34 -6.58
N ILE A 123 7.85 1.80 -5.50
CA ILE A 123 8.02 3.18 -5.03
C ILE A 123 9.46 3.41 -4.61
N LYS A 124 10.04 2.48 -3.89
CA LYS A 124 11.43 2.62 -3.42
C LYS A 124 12.44 2.54 -4.55
N LYS A 125 12.17 1.70 -5.53
CA LYS A 125 13.09 1.50 -6.63
C LYS A 125 13.08 2.67 -7.60
N ASP A 126 11.89 3.14 -7.95
CA ASP A 126 11.77 4.18 -8.98
C ASP A 126 10.45 4.93 -8.84
N VAL A 127 10.38 5.81 -7.88
CA VAL A 127 9.17 6.59 -7.63
C VAL A 127 8.87 7.52 -8.80
N SER A 128 9.89 7.94 -9.53
CA SER A 128 9.70 8.81 -10.71
C SER A 128 8.84 8.14 -11.77
N SER A 129 9.03 6.85 -11.95
CA SER A 129 8.23 6.07 -12.89
C SER A 129 6.76 6.03 -12.46
N CYS A 130 6.52 5.88 -11.16
CA CYS A 130 5.17 5.90 -10.61
C CYS A 130 4.50 7.25 -10.85
N VAL A 131 5.23 8.32 -10.56
CA VAL A 131 4.72 9.69 -10.75
C VAL A 131 4.44 9.97 -12.22
N ALA A 132 5.28 9.46 -13.12
CA ALA A 132 5.08 9.64 -14.56
C ALA A 132 3.75 9.07 -15.03
N LYS A 133 3.36 7.92 -14.48
CA LYS A 133 2.07 7.30 -14.83
C LYS A 133 0.90 8.17 -14.38
N ILE A 134 1.01 8.76 -13.21
CA ILE A 134 -0.03 9.65 -12.68
C ILE A 134 -0.10 10.92 -13.53
N THR A 135 1.05 11.47 -13.88
CA THR A 135 1.14 12.70 -14.67
C THR A 135 0.42 12.55 -16.01
N ARG A 136 0.57 11.42 -16.67
CA ARG A 136 -0.09 11.17 -17.95
C ARG A 136 -1.60 11.28 -17.87
N VAL A 137 -2.15 10.91 -16.75
CA VAL A 137 -3.61 10.94 -16.57
C VAL A 137 -4.08 12.31 -16.14
N LEU A 138 -3.26 13.05 -15.39
CA LEU A 138 -3.61 14.38 -14.91
C LEU A 138 -3.53 15.45 -16.01
N SER A 139 -2.69 15.25 -17.02
CA SER A 139 -2.49 16.23 -18.09
C SER A 139 -3.52 16.16 -19.22
#